data_61712111c5145cd706f4c86fa2c7e92a
#
_entry.id   61712111c5145cd706f4c86fa2c7e92a
#
_cell.length_a   1.000
_cell.length_b   1.000
_cell.length_c   1.000
_cell.angle_alpha   90.00
_cell.angle_beta   90.00
_cell.angle_gamma   90.00
#
_symmetry.space_group_name_H-M   'P 1'
#
loop_
_entity.id
_entity.type
_entity.pdbx_description
1 polymer ?
#
loop_
_entity_poly.entity_id
_entity_poly.type
_entity_poly.pdbx_seq_one_letter_code
_entity_poly.pdbx_strand_id
1 'polypeptide(L)'
;MPALPPDPGLWLLSVAVYGLRAMIALSLLPPFASRLVPGMARGALALALVLPVIWRQIVEPAPLDVSALGLLLLALREAAIGLVIGLGFAAFCAGLQAAGEIIDHQTGLTFTQNIDPMNGNSTSIAALFIQQILFPVLMVAGLVLMLADALYLSYQWRPVGQALPSFAGQVPLTLITQSAGIFTLALLLSGPVVLVLFVVDACAGMLNRAAPQLNVFNLTLSLKSVLGLGVLALALPAIVERSVVLLLTVSQQMRALITTGG
;
A
#
# COMPACT_ATOMS: atom_id res chain seq x y z
N MET A 1 -24.08 -7.68 32.71
CA MET A 1 -22.92 -6.82 32.31
C MET A 1 -21.67 -7.64 32.52
N PRO A 2 -20.83 -7.85 31.52
CA PRO A 2 -19.56 -8.53 31.72
C PRO A 2 -18.72 -7.72 32.71
N ALA A 3 -18.21 -8.37 33.73
CA ALA A 3 -17.34 -7.75 34.71
C ALA A 3 -16.04 -7.34 34.03
N LEU A 4 -15.69 -6.07 34.09
CA LEU A 4 -14.37 -5.59 33.69
C LEU A 4 -13.31 -6.40 34.43
N PRO A 5 -12.21 -6.80 33.77
CA PRO A 5 -11.14 -7.54 34.43
C PRO A 5 -10.62 -6.73 35.64
N PRO A 6 -10.28 -7.39 36.73
CA PRO A 6 -9.96 -6.71 38.01
C PRO A 6 -8.72 -5.84 37.96
N ASP A 7 -7.83 -6.06 36.98
CA ASP A 7 -6.57 -5.34 36.83
C ASP A 7 -6.56 -4.43 35.60
N PRO A 8 -6.54 -3.09 35.76
CA PRO A 8 -6.46 -2.15 34.65
C PRO A 8 -5.16 -2.31 33.82
N GLY A 9 -4.09 -2.84 34.41
CA GLY A 9 -2.84 -3.13 33.71
C GLY A 9 -2.99 -4.25 32.66
N LEU A 10 -3.71 -5.30 32.98
CA LEU A 10 -3.98 -6.40 32.04
C LEU A 10 -4.88 -5.93 30.88
N TRP A 11 -5.74 -4.98 31.15
CA TRP A 11 -6.60 -4.39 30.14
C TRP A 11 -5.82 -3.56 29.11
N LEU A 12 -4.93 -2.69 29.58
CA LEU A 12 -4.05 -1.92 28.71
C LEU A 12 -3.11 -2.82 27.88
N LEU A 13 -2.61 -3.88 28.49
CA LEU A 13 -1.75 -4.84 27.83
C LEU A 13 -2.50 -5.59 26.71
N SER A 14 -3.73 -6.04 26.95
CA SER A 14 -4.53 -6.69 25.92
C SER A 14 -4.85 -5.73 24.77
N VAL A 15 -5.25 -4.49 25.05
CA VAL A 15 -5.49 -3.47 24.03
C VAL A 15 -4.23 -3.22 23.19
N ALA A 16 -3.05 -3.14 23.82
CA ALA A 16 -1.79 -2.95 23.10
C ALA A 16 -1.47 -4.14 22.18
N VAL A 17 -1.59 -5.37 22.67
CA VAL A 17 -1.31 -6.59 21.90
C VAL A 17 -2.29 -6.76 20.74
N TYR A 18 -3.57 -6.61 20.99
CA TYR A 18 -4.61 -6.69 19.93
C TYR A 18 -4.50 -5.55 18.93
N GLY A 19 -4.10 -4.34 19.36
CA GLY A 19 -3.88 -3.19 18.48
C GLY A 19 -2.65 -3.32 17.57
N LEU A 20 -1.67 -4.15 17.96
CA LEU A 20 -0.37 -4.24 17.27
C LEU A 20 -0.51 -4.70 15.82
N ARG A 21 -1.36 -5.70 15.54
CA ARG A 21 -1.64 -6.21 14.20
C ARG A 21 -2.18 -5.13 13.27
N ALA A 22 -3.18 -4.39 13.71
CA ALA A 22 -3.77 -3.30 12.95
C ALA A 22 -2.83 -2.10 12.79
N MET A 23 -2.07 -1.77 13.85
CA MET A 23 -1.10 -0.68 13.82
C MET A 23 0.00 -0.90 12.77
N ILE A 24 0.53 -2.13 12.70
CA ILE A 24 1.56 -2.50 11.73
C ILE A 24 0.97 -2.50 10.32
N ALA A 25 -0.20 -3.12 10.12
CA ALA A 25 -0.86 -3.15 8.82
C ALA A 25 -1.13 -1.74 8.28
N LEU A 26 -1.66 -0.82 9.11
CA LEU A 26 -1.89 0.58 8.72
C LEU A 26 -0.59 1.34 8.46
N SER A 27 0.47 1.07 9.23
CA SER A 27 1.74 1.79 9.10
C SER A 27 2.45 1.52 7.79
N LEU A 28 2.19 0.38 7.17
CA LEU A 28 2.75 -0.01 5.87
C LEU A 28 2.03 0.65 4.68
N LEU A 29 0.79 1.08 4.86
CA LEU A 29 0.06 1.73 3.77
C LEU A 29 0.53 3.17 3.54
N PRO A 30 0.94 3.54 2.31
CA PRO A 30 1.41 4.88 2.00
C PRO A 30 0.46 6.01 2.38
N PRO A 31 -0.88 5.88 2.24
CA PRO A 31 -1.82 6.92 2.66
C PRO A 31 -1.78 7.24 4.16
N PHE A 32 -1.36 6.26 4.99
CA PHE A 32 -1.21 6.40 6.44
C PHE A 32 0.24 6.57 6.87
N ALA A 33 1.18 6.69 5.93
CA ALA A 33 2.59 6.88 6.24
C ALA A 33 2.82 8.18 7.05
N SER A 34 3.89 8.18 7.82
CA SER A 34 4.17 9.14 8.90
C SER A 34 4.13 10.64 8.55
N ARG A 35 4.23 11.00 7.28
CA ARG A 35 4.24 12.41 6.84
C ARG A 35 2.84 13.01 6.67
N LEU A 36 1.84 12.18 6.36
CA LEU A 36 0.47 12.63 6.08
C LEU A 36 -0.44 12.51 7.30
N VAL A 37 -0.25 11.45 8.10
CA VAL A 37 -1.10 11.16 9.25
C VAL A 37 -0.25 11.11 10.52
N PRO A 38 -0.52 11.98 11.54
CA PRO A 38 0.16 11.92 12.82
C PRO A 38 0.05 10.53 13.46
N GLY A 39 1.10 10.08 14.14
CA GLY A 39 1.14 8.76 14.79
C GLY A 39 -0.04 8.53 15.75
N MET A 40 -0.49 9.57 16.46
CA MET A 40 -1.66 9.51 17.36
C MET A 40 -2.95 9.22 16.59
N ALA A 41 -3.18 9.86 15.44
CA ALA A 41 -4.36 9.62 14.62
C ALA A 41 -4.37 8.20 14.03
N ARG A 42 -3.21 7.71 13.60
CA ARG A 42 -3.02 6.33 13.13
C ARG A 42 -3.28 5.33 14.25
N GLY A 43 -2.76 5.58 15.45
CA GLY A 43 -3.02 4.76 16.63
C GLY A 43 -4.51 4.73 17.01
N ALA A 44 -5.17 5.89 16.99
CA ALA A 44 -6.61 5.98 17.23
C ALA A 44 -7.42 5.20 16.18
N LEU A 45 -7.05 5.29 14.90
CA LEU A 45 -7.69 4.51 13.84
C LEU A 45 -7.46 3.01 14.02
N ALA A 46 -6.23 2.58 14.34
CA ALA A 46 -5.93 1.19 14.62
C ALA A 46 -6.75 0.64 15.77
N LEU A 47 -6.85 1.40 16.87
CA LEU A 47 -7.68 1.03 18.02
C LEU A 47 -9.16 0.98 17.65
N ALA A 48 -9.67 1.95 16.90
CA ALA A 48 -11.07 1.95 16.46
C ALA A 48 -11.40 0.71 15.62
N LEU A 49 -10.50 0.28 14.74
CA LEU A 49 -10.67 -0.93 13.93
C LEU A 49 -10.66 -2.21 14.78
N VAL A 50 -9.89 -2.26 15.84
CA VAL A 50 -9.74 -3.48 16.67
C VAL A 50 -10.74 -3.50 17.85
N LEU A 51 -11.40 -2.40 18.13
CA LEU A 51 -12.35 -2.28 19.25
C LEU A 51 -13.41 -3.39 19.29
N PRO A 52 -14.05 -3.82 18.18
CA PRO A 52 -15.00 -4.94 18.21
C PRO A 52 -14.33 -6.27 18.60
N VAL A 53 -13.07 -6.48 18.23
CA VAL A 53 -12.32 -7.70 18.59
C VAL A 53 -11.97 -7.69 20.07
N ILE A 54 -11.51 -6.54 20.59
CA ILE A 54 -11.22 -6.36 22.02
C ILE A 54 -12.49 -6.57 22.85
N TRP A 55 -13.62 -6.06 22.39
CA TRP A 55 -14.91 -6.25 23.08
C TRP A 55 -15.26 -7.74 23.22
N ARG A 56 -15.07 -8.53 22.16
CA ARG A 56 -15.28 -9.97 22.20
C ARG A 56 -14.36 -10.66 23.22
N GLN A 57 -13.10 -10.23 23.30
CA GLN A 57 -12.12 -10.77 24.24
C GLN A 57 -12.46 -10.46 25.71
N ILE A 58 -13.13 -9.32 25.97
CA ILE A 58 -13.61 -8.98 27.31
C ILE A 58 -14.71 -9.95 27.76
N VAL A 59 -15.53 -10.38 26.81
CA VAL A 59 -16.64 -11.30 27.07
C VAL A 59 -16.14 -12.74 27.24
N GLU A 60 -15.13 -13.13 26.45
CA GLU A 60 -14.54 -14.47 26.44
C GLU A 60 -13.00 -14.36 26.57
N PRO A 61 -12.46 -14.16 27.78
CA PRO A 61 -11.03 -13.95 27.97
C PRO A 61 -10.23 -15.21 27.63
N ALA A 62 -9.34 -15.13 26.64
CA ALA A 62 -8.34 -16.16 26.41
C ALA A 62 -7.18 -16.00 27.40
N PRO A 63 -6.59 -17.08 27.93
CA PRO A 63 -5.45 -16.99 28.82
C PRO A 63 -4.23 -16.45 28.05
N LEU A 64 -3.75 -15.29 28.45
CA LEU A 64 -2.51 -14.71 27.94
C LEU A 64 -1.34 -15.12 28.85
N ASP A 65 -0.26 -15.58 28.24
CA ASP A 65 1.00 -15.79 28.98
C ASP A 65 1.63 -14.42 29.28
N VAL A 66 1.53 -14.02 30.54
CA VAL A 66 1.99 -12.69 31.03
C VAL A 66 3.50 -12.69 31.33
N SER A 67 4.23 -13.78 31.09
CA SER A 67 5.68 -13.78 31.21
C SER A 67 6.31 -12.82 30.17
N ALA A 68 7.44 -12.20 30.53
CA ALA A 68 8.12 -11.25 29.62
C ALA A 68 8.47 -11.90 28.26
N LEU A 69 8.87 -13.16 28.26
CA LEU A 69 9.17 -13.91 27.05
C LEU A 69 7.88 -14.25 26.27
N GLY A 70 6.82 -14.64 26.98
CA GLY A 70 5.51 -14.91 26.38
C GLY A 70 4.95 -13.69 25.66
N LEU A 71 5.00 -12.52 26.29
CA LEU A 71 4.55 -11.26 25.72
C LEU A 71 5.38 -10.84 24.51
N LEU A 72 6.70 -11.02 24.55
CA LEU A 72 7.58 -10.74 23.40
C LEU A 72 7.22 -11.64 22.20
N LEU A 73 7.09 -12.94 22.44
CA LEU A 73 6.72 -13.88 21.39
C LEU A 73 5.33 -13.61 20.83
N LEU A 74 4.39 -13.23 21.67
CA LEU A 74 3.05 -12.84 21.28
C LEU A 74 3.07 -11.57 20.41
N ALA A 75 3.81 -10.54 20.83
CA ALA A 75 3.96 -9.30 20.06
C ALA A 75 4.61 -9.55 18.68
N LEU A 76 5.64 -10.39 18.62
CA LEU A 76 6.27 -10.78 17.34
C LEU A 76 5.30 -11.52 16.41
N ARG A 77 4.46 -12.38 16.96
CA ARG A 77 3.42 -13.11 16.20
C ARG A 77 2.39 -12.15 15.62
N GLU A 78 1.85 -11.27 16.44
CA GLU A 78 0.86 -10.27 16.01
C GLU A 78 1.47 -9.32 14.97
N ALA A 79 2.72 -8.91 15.18
CA ALA A 79 3.48 -8.11 14.23
C ALA A 79 3.66 -8.82 12.88
N ALA A 80 3.99 -10.10 12.87
CA ALA A 80 4.18 -10.88 11.65
C ALA A 80 2.89 -11.00 10.83
N ILE A 81 1.76 -11.26 11.49
CA ILE A 81 0.46 -11.34 10.81
C ILE A 81 0.05 -9.96 10.27
N GLY A 82 0.21 -8.91 11.06
CA GLY A 82 -0.04 -7.52 10.63
C GLY A 82 0.84 -7.11 9.44
N LEU A 83 2.10 -7.55 9.44
CA LEU A 83 3.05 -7.33 8.35
C LEU A 83 2.56 -7.98 7.05
N VAL A 84 2.14 -9.25 7.09
CA VAL A 84 1.65 -9.98 5.90
C VAL A 84 0.42 -9.29 5.31
N ILE A 85 -0.54 -8.93 6.13
CA ILE A 85 -1.76 -8.23 5.68
C ILE A 85 -1.39 -6.84 5.13
N GLY A 86 -0.59 -6.08 5.87
CA GLY A 86 -0.16 -4.75 5.48
C GLY A 86 0.64 -4.74 4.18
N LEU A 87 1.58 -5.70 4.00
CA LEU A 87 2.35 -5.83 2.76
C LEU A 87 1.47 -6.10 1.54
N GLY A 88 0.41 -6.90 1.69
CA GLY A 88 -0.50 -7.18 0.58
C GLY A 88 -1.16 -5.91 0.03
N PHE A 89 -1.70 -5.06 0.89
CA PHE A 89 -2.29 -3.79 0.49
C PHE A 89 -1.24 -2.72 0.13
N ALA A 90 -0.09 -2.71 0.83
CA ALA A 90 1.01 -1.80 0.53
C ALA A 90 1.63 -2.08 -0.85
N ALA A 91 1.76 -3.35 -1.24
CA ALA A 91 2.22 -3.73 -2.57
C ALA A 91 1.34 -3.16 -3.69
N PHE A 92 0.02 -3.20 -3.51
CA PHE A 92 -0.92 -2.56 -4.43
C PHE A 92 -0.69 -1.05 -4.53
N CYS A 93 -0.60 -0.35 -3.40
CA CYS A 93 -0.29 1.08 -3.38
C CYS A 93 1.07 1.41 -4.01
N ALA A 94 2.08 0.57 -3.78
CA ALA A 94 3.40 0.71 -4.38
C ALA A 94 3.35 0.54 -5.91
N GLY A 95 2.51 -0.35 -6.43
CA GLY A 95 2.27 -0.50 -7.87
C GLY A 95 1.69 0.75 -8.53
N LEU A 96 0.77 1.43 -7.84
CA LEU A 96 0.22 2.72 -8.30
C LEU A 96 1.30 3.81 -8.34
N GLN A 97 2.15 3.85 -7.32
CA GLN A 97 3.26 4.79 -7.25
C GLN A 97 4.28 4.52 -8.35
N ALA A 98 4.66 3.26 -8.55
CA ALA A 98 5.60 2.84 -9.59
C ALA A 98 5.10 3.18 -11.00
N ALA A 99 3.77 3.15 -11.24
CA ALA A 99 3.20 3.60 -12.51
C ALA A 99 3.52 5.08 -12.80
N GLY A 100 3.41 5.95 -11.80
CA GLY A 100 3.80 7.35 -11.92
C GLY A 100 5.29 7.55 -12.15
N GLU A 101 6.13 6.78 -11.44
CA GLU A 101 7.59 6.83 -11.61
C GLU A 101 8.00 6.43 -13.04
N ILE A 102 7.37 5.39 -13.61
CA ILE A 102 7.62 4.99 -15.01
C ILE A 102 7.26 6.13 -15.98
N ILE A 103 6.15 6.82 -15.75
CA ILE A 103 5.73 7.95 -16.58
C ILE A 103 6.76 9.09 -16.47
N ASP A 104 7.22 9.44 -15.28
CA ASP A 104 8.22 10.51 -15.09
C ASP A 104 9.57 10.16 -15.70
N HIS A 105 10.00 8.91 -15.62
CA HIS A 105 11.20 8.46 -16.31
C HIS A 105 11.08 8.63 -17.83
N GLN A 106 9.92 8.30 -18.37
CA GLN A 106 9.68 8.40 -19.82
C GLN A 106 9.51 9.85 -20.30
N THR A 107 8.93 10.73 -19.49
CA THR A 107 8.81 12.16 -19.81
C THR A 107 10.13 12.92 -19.67
N GLY A 108 11.09 12.37 -18.93
CA GLY A 108 12.37 13.03 -18.60
C GLY A 108 12.25 14.05 -17.46
N LEU A 109 11.11 14.12 -16.77
CA LEU A 109 10.92 15.02 -15.61
C LEU A 109 11.86 14.68 -14.45
N THR A 110 12.39 13.46 -14.39
CA THR A 110 13.42 13.04 -13.41
C THR A 110 14.70 13.87 -13.48
N PHE A 111 15.05 14.42 -14.64
CA PHE A 111 16.22 15.30 -14.76
C PHE A 111 16.06 16.64 -14.02
N THR A 112 14.84 17.09 -13.78
CA THR A 112 14.57 18.33 -13.05
C THR A 112 14.56 18.13 -11.54
N GLN A 113 14.37 16.90 -11.06
CA GLN A 113 14.29 16.57 -9.63
C GLN A 113 15.67 16.54 -8.94
N ASN A 114 16.75 16.33 -9.69
CA ASN A 114 18.11 16.33 -9.16
C ASN A 114 18.63 17.73 -8.76
N ILE A 115 17.82 18.77 -8.93
CA ILE A 115 18.23 20.17 -8.69
C ILE A 115 17.73 20.70 -7.34
N ASP A 116 16.90 19.98 -6.61
CA ASP A 116 16.44 20.42 -5.30
C ASP A 116 17.14 19.69 -4.14
N PRO A 117 18.32 20.16 -3.69
CA PRO A 117 19.09 19.56 -2.61
C PRO A 117 18.44 19.77 -1.23
N MET A 118 17.37 20.57 -1.13
CA MET A 118 16.79 20.95 0.16
C MET A 118 15.78 19.94 0.71
N ASN A 119 15.16 19.11 -0.12
CA ASN A 119 14.12 18.17 0.32
C ASN A 119 14.56 16.71 0.42
N GLY A 120 15.76 16.33 -0.04
CA GLY A 120 16.38 15.02 0.16
C GLY A 120 15.65 13.81 -0.44
N ASN A 121 14.48 13.99 -1.03
CA ASN A 121 13.70 12.98 -1.72
C ASN A 121 13.33 13.48 -3.11
N SER A 122 13.91 12.87 -4.13
CA SER A 122 13.45 13.02 -5.51
C SER A 122 12.07 12.36 -5.66
N THR A 123 11.01 13.11 -5.40
CA THR A 123 9.66 12.59 -5.55
C THR A 123 9.18 12.81 -6.97
N SER A 124 8.80 11.74 -7.65
CA SER A 124 8.21 11.74 -8.97
C SER A 124 6.95 12.62 -9.01
N ILE A 125 6.87 13.58 -9.91
CA ILE A 125 5.72 14.51 -10.04
C ILE A 125 4.47 13.74 -10.47
N ALA A 126 4.58 12.84 -11.45
CA ALA A 126 3.46 12.03 -11.90
C ALA A 126 3.02 11.05 -10.81
N ALA A 127 3.96 10.47 -10.04
CA ALA A 127 3.60 9.61 -8.91
C ALA A 127 2.83 10.38 -7.83
N LEU A 128 3.28 11.61 -7.49
CA LEU A 128 2.55 12.48 -6.56
C LEU A 128 1.15 12.81 -7.06
N PHE A 129 1.02 13.15 -8.34
CA PHE A 129 -0.26 13.47 -8.95
C PHE A 129 -1.22 12.27 -8.92
N ILE A 130 -0.73 11.08 -9.28
CA ILE A 130 -1.48 9.83 -9.20
C ILE A 130 -1.89 9.54 -7.76
N GLN A 131 -0.98 9.67 -6.79
CA GLN A 131 -1.27 9.43 -5.37
C GLN A 131 -2.32 10.41 -4.83
N GLN A 132 -2.20 11.70 -5.13
CA GLN A 132 -3.13 12.74 -4.67
C GLN A 132 -4.57 12.49 -5.13
N ILE A 133 -4.75 11.90 -6.31
CA ILE A 133 -6.07 11.62 -6.87
C ILE A 133 -6.55 10.22 -6.48
N LEU A 134 -5.69 9.20 -6.65
CA LEU A 134 -6.10 7.81 -6.43
C LEU A 134 -6.31 7.47 -4.95
N PHE A 135 -5.46 7.95 -4.04
CA PHE A 135 -5.61 7.55 -2.64
C PHE A 135 -6.94 7.99 -2.02
N PRO A 136 -7.42 9.23 -2.19
CA PRO A 136 -8.76 9.60 -1.73
C PRO A 136 -9.87 8.76 -2.39
N VAL A 137 -9.77 8.50 -3.70
CA VAL A 137 -10.75 7.68 -4.41
C VAL A 137 -10.77 6.25 -3.87
N LEU A 138 -9.61 5.64 -3.64
CA LEU A 138 -9.50 4.29 -3.06
C LEU A 138 -10.01 4.25 -1.61
N MET A 139 -9.82 5.32 -0.83
CA MET A 139 -10.42 5.43 0.50
C MET A 139 -11.95 5.38 0.43
N VAL A 140 -12.54 6.15 -0.48
CA VAL A 140 -14.00 6.14 -0.71
C VAL A 140 -14.47 4.80 -1.29
N ALA A 141 -13.67 4.18 -2.17
CA ALA A 141 -13.94 2.86 -2.73
C ALA A 141 -13.87 1.71 -1.71
N GLY A 142 -13.40 1.99 -0.48
CA GLY A 142 -13.42 1.03 0.62
C GLY A 142 -12.09 0.38 0.96
N LEU A 143 -10.95 0.97 0.60
CA LEU A 143 -9.62 0.44 0.96
C LEU A 143 -9.50 0.13 2.46
N VAL A 144 -9.97 1.06 3.32
CA VAL A 144 -9.93 0.88 4.78
C VAL A 144 -10.89 -0.22 5.23
N LEU A 145 -12.07 -0.30 4.61
CA LEU A 145 -13.05 -1.34 4.93
C LEU A 145 -12.54 -2.74 4.53
N MET A 146 -11.88 -2.86 3.39
CA MET A 146 -11.27 -4.13 2.94
C MET A 146 -10.09 -4.53 3.84
N LEU A 147 -9.29 -3.57 4.29
CA LEU A 147 -8.26 -3.82 5.29
C LEU A 147 -8.85 -4.27 6.62
N ALA A 148 -9.90 -3.59 7.09
CA ALA A 148 -10.61 -3.95 8.32
C ALA A 148 -11.19 -5.37 8.25
N ASP A 149 -11.79 -5.73 7.11
CA ASP A 149 -12.33 -7.05 6.88
C ASP A 149 -11.23 -8.14 6.89
N ALA A 150 -10.10 -7.89 6.24
CA ALA A 150 -8.95 -8.79 6.29
C ALA A 150 -8.42 -8.95 7.73
N LEU A 151 -8.36 -7.85 8.49
CA LEU A 151 -7.97 -7.90 9.91
C LEU A 151 -8.96 -8.72 10.73
N TYR A 152 -10.28 -8.48 10.61
CA TYR A 152 -11.29 -9.24 11.34
C TYR A 152 -11.26 -10.73 11.00
N LEU A 153 -11.14 -11.06 9.71
CA LEU A 153 -10.99 -12.43 9.25
C LEU A 153 -9.74 -13.08 9.87
N SER A 154 -8.62 -12.35 9.92
CA SER A 154 -7.39 -12.84 10.53
C SER A 154 -7.53 -13.13 12.03
N TYR A 155 -8.31 -12.34 12.78
CA TYR A 155 -8.59 -12.62 14.20
C TYR A 155 -9.54 -13.80 14.40
N GLN A 156 -10.45 -14.06 13.45
CA GLN A 156 -11.32 -15.22 13.50
C GLN A 156 -10.57 -16.52 13.25
N TRP A 157 -9.72 -16.55 12.23
CA TRP A 157 -8.93 -17.74 11.86
C TRP A 157 -7.71 -17.94 12.75
N ARG A 158 -7.15 -16.88 13.27
CA ARG A 158 -5.96 -16.87 14.14
C ARG A 158 -6.18 -15.97 15.35
N PRO A 159 -6.91 -16.45 16.36
CA PRO A 159 -7.06 -15.74 17.61
C PRO A 159 -5.69 -15.47 18.26
N VAL A 160 -5.64 -14.37 19.01
CA VAL A 160 -4.42 -13.97 19.74
C VAL A 160 -4.03 -15.09 20.73
N GLY A 161 -2.74 -15.44 20.77
CA GLY A 161 -2.22 -16.48 21.65
C GLY A 161 -2.03 -17.85 20.99
N GLN A 162 -2.56 -18.08 19.79
CA GLN A 162 -2.31 -19.34 19.07
C GLN A 162 -0.92 -19.35 18.40
N ALA A 163 -0.40 -20.55 18.08
CA ALA A 163 0.88 -20.73 17.41
C ALA A 163 0.96 -19.96 16.07
N LEU A 164 2.17 -19.52 15.70
CA LEU A 164 2.42 -18.91 14.38
C LEU A 164 1.93 -19.85 13.27
N PRO A 165 1.32 -19.32 12.19
CA PRO A 165 1.13 -20.09 10.98
C PRO A 165 2.47 -20.61 10.51
N SER A 166 2.50 -21.81 9.94
CA SER A 166 3.71 -22.30 9.29
C SER A 166 3.96 -21.42 8.05
N PHE A 167 4.84 -20.43 8.17
CA PHE A 167 5.26 -19.60 7.03
C PHE A 167 6.01 -20.40 5.95
N ALA A 168 6.23 -21.71 6.18
CA ALA A 168 6.96 -22.60 5.27
C ALA A 168 6.22 -22.97 3.97
N GLY A 169 4.90 -22.64 3.87
CA GLY A 169 4.09 -23.07 2.73
C GLY A 169 3.72 -21.95 1.76
N GLN A 170 2.44 -21.61 1.71
CA GLN A 170 1.88 -20.72 0.69
C GLN A 170 2.15 -19.22 0.91
N VAL A 171 2.40 -18.80 2.16
CA VAL A 171 2.58 -17.37 2.51
C VAL A 171 3.76 -16.74 1.75
N PRO A 172 4.98 -17.31 1.73
CA PRO A 172 6.09 -16.73 0.98
C PRO A 172 5.81 -16.67 -0.53
N LEU A 173 5.21 -17.71 -1.09
CA LEU A 173 4.85 -17.76 -2.51
C LEU A 173 3.84 -16.65 -2.85
N THR A 174 2.83 -16.44 -2.02
CA THR A 174 1.83 -15.39 -2.23
C THR A 174 2.44 -13.99 -2.13
N LEU A 175 3.34 -13.75 -1.19
CA LEU A 175 4.06 -12.47 -1.09
C LEU A 175 4.96 -12.22 -2.31
N ILE A 176 5.63 -13.26 -2.83
CA ILE A 176 6.43 -13.18 -4.06
C ILE A 176 5.53 -12.87 -5.26
N THR A 177 4.41 -13.57 -5.42
CA THR A 177 3.47 -13.31 -6.53
C THR A 177 2.83 -11.93 -6.44
N GLN A 178 2.54 -11.44 -5.25
CA GLN A 178 2.05 -10.08 -5.05
C GLN A 178 3.10 -9.04 -5.38
N SER A 179 4.36 -9.24 -4.98
CA SER A 179 5.45 -8.32 -5.35
C SER A 179 5.68 -8.29 -6.86
N ALA A 180 5.59 -9.44 -7.55
CA ALA A 180 5.60 -9.48 -9.01
C ALA A 180 4.40 -8.73 -9.62
N GLY A 181 3.24 -8.77 -8.96
CA GLY A 181 2.04 -8.01 -9.33
C GLY A 181 2.24 -6.49 -9.33
N ILE A 182 3.17 -5.96 -8.51
CA ILE A 182 3.52 -4.52 -8.49
C ILE A 182 3.97 -4.06 -9.89
N PHE A 183 4.89 -4.79 -10.51
CA PHE A 183 5.41 -4.46 -11.84
C PHE A 183 4.33 -4.58 -12.92
N THR A 184 3.51 -5.63 -12.86
CA THR A 184 2.39 -5.82 -13.79
C THR A 184 1.40 -4.67 -13.68
N LEU A 185 1.04 -4.28 -12.48
CA LEU A 185 0.15 -3.16 -12.21
C LEU A 185 0.74 -1.85 -12.74
N ALA A 186 2.01 -1.57 -12.42
CA ALA A 186 2.71 -0.37 -12.83
C ALA A 186 2.74 -0.24 -14.36
N LEU A 187 3.10 -1.32 -15.07
CA LEU A 187 3.14 -1.33 -16.53
C LEU A 187 1.73 -1.20 -17.15
N LEU A 188 0.73 -1.83 -16.57
CA LEU A 188 -0.64 -1.79 -17.08
C LEU A 188 -1.25 -0.39 -16.96
N LEU A 189 -0.95 0.32 -15.88
CA LEU A 189 -1.47 1.67 -15.65
C LEU A 189 -0.68 2.74 -16.42
N SER A 190 0.66 2.61 -16.50
CA SER A 190 1.50 3.54 -17.25
C SER A 190 1.47 3.31 -18.76
N GLY A 191 1.10 2.10 -19.21
CA GLY A 191 1.17 1.65 -20.59
C GLY A 191 0.61 2.62 -21.63
N PRO A 192 -0.62 3.11 -21.51
CA PRO A 192 -1.18 4.06 -22.46
C PRO A 192 -0.36 5.34 -22.62
N VAL A 193 0.14 5.87 -21.50
CA VAL A 193 0.96 7.09 -21.51
C VAL A 193 2.34 6.82 -22.13
N VAL A 194 2.98 5.72 -21.72
CA VAL A 194 4.29 5.30 -22.24
C VAL A 194 4.24 5.04 -23.73
N LEU A 195 3.18 4.43 -24.25
CA LEU A 195 3.01 4.20 -25.69
C LEU A 195 2.99 5.51 -26.48
N VAL A 196 2.22 6.49 -26.02
CA VAL A 196 2.18 7.81 -26.70
C VAL A 196 3.55 8.49 -26.65
N LEU A 197 4.21 8.47 -25.49
CA LEU A 197 5.54 9.08 -25.35
C LEU A 197 6.59 8.35 -26.21
N PHE A 198 6.48 7.05 -26.38
CA PHE A 198 7.34 6.28 -27.28
C PHE A 198 7.18 6.71 -28.75
N VAL A 199 5.95 6.97 -29.18
CA VAL A 199 5.70 7.52 -30.53
C VAL A 199 6.36 8.89 -30.69
N VAL A 200 6.27 9.75 -29.68
CA VAL A 200 6.96 11.06 -29.68
C VAL A 200 8.48 10.89 -29.83
N ASP A 201 9.09 9.94 -29.11
CA ASP A 201 10.52 9.64 -29.22
C ASP A 201 10.90 9.15 -30.62
N ALA A 202 10.09 8.28 -31.21
CA ALA A 202 10.31 7.80 -32.57
C ALA A 202 10.25 8.95 -33.59
N CYS A 203 9.26 9.83 -33.49
CA CYS A 203 9.15 11.01 -34.34
C CYS A 203 10.35 11.97 -34.15
N ALA A 204 10.76 12.20 -32.90
CA ALA A 204 11.91 13.04 -32.59
C ALA A 204 13.22 12.45 -33.15
N GLY A 205 13.40 11.13 -33.09
CA GLY A 205 14.52 10.42 -33.67
C GLY A 205 14.58 10.59 -35.20
N MET A 206 13.44 10.50 -35.87
CA MET A 206 13.35 10.75 -37.33
C MET A 206 13.67 12.21 -37.66
N LEU A 207 13.13 13.15 -36.87
CA LEU A 207 13.39 14.59 -37.05
C LEU A 207 14.88 14.93 -36.89
N ASN A 208 15.54 14.34 -35.88
CA ASN A 208 16.96 14.52 -35.62
C ASN A 208 17.83 14.02 -36.80
N ARG A 209 17.40 12.97 -37.52
CA ARG A 209 18.09 12.50 -38.74
C ARG A 209 17.88 13.44 -39.93
N ALA A 210 16.69 14.05 -40.05
CA ALA A 210 16.35 14.94 -41.14
C ALA A 210 16.95 16.37 -40.98
N ALA A 211 17.01 16.84 -39.73
CA ALA A 211 17.46 18.19 -39.40
C ALA A 211 18.39 18.21 -38.16
N PRO A 212 19.63 17.70 -38.28
CA PRO A 212 20.57 17.58 -37.16
C PRO A 212 21.00 18.94 -36.55
N GLN A 213 20.76 20.03 -37.26
CA GLN A 213 21.08 21.38 -36.77
C GLN A 213 20.07 21.92 -35.72
N LEU A 214 18.90 21.29 -35.64
CA LEU A 214 17.92 21.64 -34.64
C LEU A 214 18.26 20.94 -33.33
N ASN A 215 18.19 21.68 -32.22
CA ASN A 215 18.34 21.07 -30.88
C ASN A 215 17.09 20.29 -30.53
N VAL A 216 16.85 19.17 -31.28
CA VAL A 216 15.64 18.33 -31.16
C VAL A 216 15.49 17.78 -29.77
N PHE A 217 16.59 17.53 -29.03
CA PHE A 217 16.55 16.98 -27.69
C PHE A 217 15.77 17.87 -26.70
N ASN A 218 16.07 19.16 -26.63
CA ASN A 218 15.40 20.09 -25.73
C ASN A 218 13.93 20.30 -26.10
N LEU A 219 13.63 20.35 -27.41
CA LEU A 219 12.26 20.45 -27.89
C LEU A 219 11.44 19.22 -27.52
N THR A 220 12.03 18.04 -27.70
CA THR A 220 11.37 16.76 -27.36
C THR A 220 11.10 16.64 -25.86
N LEU A 221 12.03 17.07 -25.02
CA LEU A 221 11.85 17.02 -23.55
C LEU A 221 10.66 17.88 -23.12
N SER A 222 10.58 19.12 -23.60
CA SER A 222 9.47 20.02 -23.30
C SER A 222 8.13 19.49 -23.83
N LEU A 223 8.13 18.96 -25.06
CA LEU A 223 6.95 18.39 -25.69
C LEU A 223 6.45 17.13 -24.93
N LYS A 224 7.35 16.26 -24.56
CA LYS A 224 7.03 15.05 -23.77
C LYS A 224 6.44 15.36 -22.40
N SER A 225 6.94 16.39 -21.72
CA SER A 225 6.42 16.82 -20.43
C SER A 225 4.95 17.28 -20.53
N VAL A 226 4.65 18.11 -21.54
CA VAL A 226 3.26 18.60 -21.76
C VAL A 226 2.35 17.48 -22.23
N LEU A 227 2.79 16.68 -23.22
CA LEU A 227 1.99 15.57 -23.73
C LEU A 227 1.81 14.47 -22.70
N GLY A 228 2.84 14.16 -21.92
CA GLY A 228 2.78 13.15 -20.86
C GLY A 228 1.71 13.49 -19.81
N LEU A 229 1.70 14.74 -19.32
CA LEU A 229 0.68 15.22 -18.40
C LEU A 229 -0.72 15.26 -19.05
N GLY A 230 -0.81 15.68 -20.30
CA GLY A 230 -2.08 15.71 -21.04
C GLY A 230 -2.66 14.29 -21.23
N VAL A 231 -1.86 13.34 -21.67
CA VAL A 231 -2.28 11.93 -21.83
C VAL A 231 -2.59 11.28 -20.50
N LEU A 232 -1.81 11.57 -19.45
CA LEU A 232 -2.09 11.10 -18.09
C LEU A 232 -3.44 11.60 -17.60
N ALA A 233 -3.75 12.89 -17.81
CA ALA A 233 -5.05 13.44 -17.43
C ALA A 233 -6.22 12.77 -18.20
N LEU A 234 -6.05 12.49 -19.47
CA LEU A 234 -7.04 11.77 -20.28
C LEU A 234 -7.19 10.29 -19.88
N ALA A 235 -6.09 9.65 -19.49
CA ALA A 235 -6.09 8.27 -19.02
C ALA A 235 -6.60 8.10 -17.58
N LEU A 236 -6.65 9.17 -16.81
CA LEU A 236 -6.96 9.15 -15.37
C LEU A 236 -8.27 8.42 -15.04
N PRO A 237 -9.41 8.64 -15.74
CA PRO A 237 -10.65 7.92 -15.45
C PRO A 237 -10.49 6.40 -15.60
N ALA A 238 -9.81 5.95 -16.64
CA ALA A 238 -9.54 4.52 -16.85
C ALA A 238 -8.56 3.95 -15.81
N ILE A 239 -7.58 4.73 -15.38
CA ILE A 239 -6.66 4.36 -14.30
C ILE A 239 -7.43 4.20 -12.98
N VAL A 240 -8.33 5.12 -12.66
CA VAL A 240 -9.18 5.06 -11.46
C VAL A 240 -10.05 3.80 -11.48
N GLU A 241 -10.79 3.57 -12.55
CA GLU A 241 -11.68 2.41 -12.68
C GLU A 241 -10.90 1.09 -12.50
N ARG A 242 -9.79 0.93 -13.22
CA ARG A 242 -8.94 -0.26 -13.11
C ARG A 242 -8.35 -0.43 -11.72
N SER A 243 -7.95 0.65 -11.08
CA SER A 243 -7.40 0.60 -9.71
C SER A 243 -8.43 0.12 -8.69
N VAL A 244 -9.69 0.53 -8.82
CA VAL A 244 -10.78 0.04 -7.96
C VAL A 244 -11.03 -1.45 -8.17
N VAL A 245 -11.10 -1.92 -9.42
CA VAL A 245 -11.28 -3.36 -9.75
C VAL A 245 -10.12 -4.19 -9.19
N LEU A 246 -8.89 -3.71 -9.34
CA LEU A 246 -7.69 -4.40 -8.83
C LEU A 246 -7.64 -4.40 -7.30
N LEU A 247 -8.11 -3.36 -6.63
CA LEU A 247 -8.25 -3.34 -5.17
C LEU A 247 -9.17 -4.47 -4.67
N LEU A 248 -10.30 -4.69 -5.37
CA LEU A 248 -11.21 -5.80 -5.07
C LEU A 248 -10.51 -7.16 -5.22
N THR A 249 -9.72 -7.33 -6.27
CA THR A 249 -8.95 -8.56 -6.51
C THR A 249 -7.93 -8.81 -5.39
N VAL A 250 -7.19 -7.76 -4.97
CA VAL A 250 -6.24 -7.85 -3.86
C VAL A 250 -6.95 -8.22 -2.56
N SER A 251 -8.12 -7.64 -2.29
CA SER A 251 -8.89 -7.98 -1.09
C SER A 251 -9.33 -9.45 -1.07
N GLN A 252 -9.76 -10.00 -2.21
CA GLN A 252 -10.11 -11.41 -2.36
C GLN A 252 -8.91 -12.33 -2.18
N GLN A 253 -7.76 -11.97 -2.74
CA GLN A 253 -6.51 -12.73 -2.56
C GLN A 253 -6.08 -12.74 -1.10
N MET A 254 -6.19 -11.61 -0.39
CA MET A 254 -5.90 -11.54 1.04
C MET A 254 -6.84 -12.42 1.86
N ARG A 255 -8.13 -12.41 1.56
CA ARG A 255 -9.10 -13.30 2.21
C ARG A 255 -8.74 -14.78 1.98
N ALA A 256 -8.45 -15.16 0.73
CA ALA A 256 -8.04 -16.53 0.40
C ALA A 256 -6.77 -16.94 1.15
N LEU A 257 -5.76 -16.09 1.20
CA LEU A 257 -4.52 -16.35 1.92
C LEU A 257 -4.75 -16.57 3.42
N ILE A 258 -5.59 -15.76 4.05
CA ILE A 258 -5.90 -15.87 5.47
C ILE A 258 -6.66 -17.18 5.75
N THR A 259 -7.57 -17.60 4.86
CA THR A 259 -8.40 -18.80 5.05
C THR A 259 -7.68 -20.10 4.68
N THR A 260 -6.75 -20.08 3.72
CA THR A 260 -6.02 -21.27 3.25
C THR A 260 -4.68 -21.47 3.94
N GLY A 261 -4.08 -20.42 4.50
CA GLY A 261 -2.81 -20.46 5.23
C GLY A 261 -2.92 -20.99 6.66
N GLY A 262 -4.06 -21.59 7.03
CA GLY A 262 -4.35 -22.28 8.28
C GLY A 262 -4.26 -23.83 8.13
#